data_7a66d422b8e21de669840f6b959aa19c
#
_entry.id   7a66d422b8e21de669840f6b959aa19c
#
_cell.length_a   1.000
_cell.length_b   1.000
_cell.length_c   1.000
_cell.angle_alpha   90.00
_cell.angle_beta   90.00
_cell.angle_gamma   90.00
#
_symmetry.space_group_name_H-M   'P 1'
#
loop_
_entity.id
_entity.type
_entity.pdbx_description
1 polymer ?
#
loop_
_entity_poly.entity_id
_entity_poly.type
_entity_poly.pdbx_seq_one_letter_code
_entity_poly.pdbx_strand_id
1 'polypeptide(L)'
;LIAAPHTSNWDFVLMLLFAGSFGLKISWMGKSTLFIQPFGYILRLMGGISVKRNKKNQIVNNMISMFKKNDKLLLVVPVEGTRARTDFWKSGFYHIAKGANVPILPTFLDYSNKRGGFGLPIETSDDLLLDMQKIREFYAPFSGKFPRKSGPIKLKEEASSNKI
;
A
#
# COMPACT_ATOMS: atom_id res chain seq x y z
N LEU A 1 1.60 -7.36 4.97
CA LEU A 1 1.71 -6.05 4.33
C LEU A 1 0.32 -5.55 3.96
N ILE A 2 -0.01 -4.28 4.21
CA ILE A 2 -1.30 -3.66 3.88
C ILE A 2 -1.18 -2.93 2.54
N ALA A 3 -1.98 -3.34 1.54
CA ALA A 3 -2.11 -2.64 0.27
C ALA A 3 -3.27 -1.64 0.34
N ALA A 4 -3.01 -0.35 0.10
CA ALA A 4 -3.99 0.72 0.26
C ALA A 4 -3.94 1.68 -0.95
N PRO A 5 -4.87 1.56 -1.92
CA PRO A 5 -5.06 2.58 -2.94
C PRO A 5 -5.63 3.86 -2.30
N HIS A 6 -5.24 5.02 -2.83
CA HIS A 6 -5.66 6.29 -2.26
C HIS A 6 -5.81 7.39 -3.29
N THR A 7 -6.90 8.13 -3.21
CA THR A 7 -7.25 9.24 -4.11
C THR A 7 -7.23 10.61 -3.42
N SER A 8 -7.06 10.62 -2.08
CA SER A 8 -7.20 11.81 -1.24
C SER A 8 -6.19 11.84 -0.09
N ASN A 9 -5.94 13.03 0.45
CA ASN A 9 -5.22 13.19 1.74
C ASN A 9 -6.05 12.68 2.92
N TRP A 10 -7.37 12.70 2.80
CA TRP A 10 -8.28 12.20 3.82
C TRP A 10 -8.13 10.69 4.04
N ASP A 11 -7.72 9.95 3.01
CA ASP A 11 -7.48 8.51 3.11
C ASP A 11 -6.40 8.20 4.15
N PHE A 12 -5.38 9.07 4.26
CA PHE A 12 -4.34 8.94 5.28
C PHE A 12 -4.89 9.19 6.70
N VAL A 13 -5.69 10.25 6.88
CA VAL A 13 -6.30 10.57 8.18
C VAL A 13 -7.24 9.45 8.63
N LEU A 14 -8.11 9.00 7.72
CA LEU A 14 -9.04 7.90 7.99
C LEU A 14 -8.31 6.59 8.28
N MET A 15 -7.22 6.29 7.58
CA MET A 15 -6.37 5.13 7.85
C MET A 15 -5.84 5.15 9.28
N LEU A 16 -5.34 6.29 9.76
CA LEU A 16 -4.83 6.42 11.13
C LEU A 16 -5.94 6.28 12.17
N LEU A 17 -7.09 6.91 11.94
CA LEU A 17 -8.26 6.79 12.81
C LEU A 17 -8.77 5.34 12.86
N PHE A 18 -8.85 4.69 11.70
CA PHE A 18 -9.26 3.30 11.59
C PHE A 18 -8.31 2.37 12.33
N ALA A 19 -6.99 2.52 12.10
CA ALA A 19 -5.99 1.75 12.83
C ALA A 19 -6.09 1.96 14.35
N GLY A 20 -6.26 3.21 14.79
CA GLY A 20 -6.43 3.55 16.20
C GLY A 20 -7.68 2.92 16.82
N SER A 21 -8.82 2.90 16.11
CA SER A 21 -10.07 2.29 16.62
C SER A 21 -9.96 0.78 16.81
N PHE A 22 -9.09 0.10 16.06
CA PHE A 22 -8.80 -1.33 16.21
C PHE A 22 -7.57 -1.61 17.10
N GLY A 23 -6.95 -0.59 17.70
CA GLY A 23 -5.74 -0.75 18.50
C GLY A 23 -4.52 -1.23 17.68
N LEU A 24 -4.52 -1.05 16.36
CA LEU A 24 -3.47 -1.52 15.47
C LEU A 24 -2.31 -0.52 15.42
N LYS A 25 -1.10 -1.01 15.69
CA LYS A 25 0.14 -0.25 15.48
C LYS A 25 0.60 -0.43 14.04
N ILE A 26 0.23 0.52 13.17
CA ILE A 26 0.64 0.50 11.77
C ILE A 26 1.93 1.29 11.55
N SER A 27 2.73 0.87 10.57
CA SER A 27 3.80 1.65 9.97
C SER A 27 3.40 2.05 8.54
N TRP A 28 3.83 3.22 8.08
CA TRP A 28 3.50 3.72 6.76
C TRP A 28 4.67 4.44 6.11
N MET A 29 4.79 4.39 4.80
CA MET A 29 5.88 5.00 4.07
C MET A 29 5.53 6.43 3.62
N GLY A 30 6.36 7.40 3.99
CA GLY A 30 6.23 8.78 3.56
C GLY A 30 7.48 9.32 2.86
N LYS A 31 7.31 10.31 1.98
CA LYS A 31 8.43 10.99 1.31
C LYS A 31 9.33 11.64 2.36
N SER A 32 10.65 11.53 2.20
CA SER A 32 11.64 12.06 3.17
C SER A 32 11.47 13.54 3.50
N THR A 33 10.96 14.33 2.54
CA THR A 33 10.68 15.77 2.74
C THR A 33 9.57 16.05 3.76
N LEU A 34 8.74 15.07 4.13
CA LEU A 34 7.73 15.22 5.17
C LEU A 34 8.31 15.09 6.57
N PHE A 35 9.49 14.47 6.70
CA PHE A 35 10.11 14.15 7.99
C PHE A 35 11.13 15.19 8.45
N ILE A 36 10.95 16.46 8.04
CA ILE A 36 11.76 17.60 8.47
C ILE A 36 11.27 18.07 9.85
N GLN A 37 12.22 18.45 10.72
CA GLN A 37 11.91 18.95 12.06
C GLN A 37 11.11 20.26 12.02
N PRO A 38 10.17 20.49 12.98
CA PRO A 38 9.84 19.63 14.13
C PRO A 38 8.81 18.53 13.80
N PHE A 39 8.05 18.66 12.71
CA PHE A 39 6.95 17.76 12.37
C PHE A 39 7.39 16.31 12.08
N GLY A 40 8.63 16.12 11.61
CA GLY A 40 9.17 14.80 11.33
C GLY A 40 9.23 13.86 12.53
N TYR A 41 9.39 14.41 13.75
CA TYR A 41 9.35 13.63 14.98
C TYR A 41 7.95 13.05 15.23
N ILE A 42 6.92 13.88 15.13
CA ILE A 42 5.51 13.47 15.31
C ILE A 42 5.14 12.38 14.30
N LEU A 43 5.50 12.57 13.02
CA LEU A 43 5.22 11.60 11.99
C LEU A 43 5.88 10.24 12.24
N ARG A 44 7.09 10.21 12.81
CA ARG A 44 7.75 8.96 13.20
C ARG A 44 7.04 8.29 14.39
N LEU A 45 6.60 9.05 15.39
CA LEU A 45 5.80 8.52 16.50
C LEU A 45 4.48 7.90 16.02
N MET A 46 3.89 8.44 14.94
CA MET A 46 2.71 7.91 14.28
C MET A 46 3.01 6.74 13.32
N GLY A 47 4.18 6.11 13.42
CA GLY A 47 4.57 4.97 12.59
C GLY A 47 5.13 5.32 11.21
N GLY A 48 5.46 6.59 10.96
CA GLY A 48 5.99 7.05 9.67
C GLY A 48 7.43 6.61 9.41
N ILE A 49 7.64 5.98 8.26
CA ILE A 49 8.94 5.56 7.74
C ILE A 49 9.34 6.49 6.60
N SER A 50 10.45 7.22 6.77
CA SER A 50 10.98 8.12 5.75
C SER A 50 11.62 7.35 4.61
N VAL A 51 11.18 7.57 3.36
CA VAL A 51 11.73 6.91 2.17
C VAL A 51 12.17 7.92 1.11
N LYS A 52 13.36 7.66 0.51
CA LYS A 52 13.87 8.41 -0.64
C LYS A 52 13.41 7.73 -1.93
N ARG A 53 12.43 8.30 -2.62
CA ARG A 53 11.74 7.69 -3.78
C ARG A 53 12.62 7.43 -5.00
N ASN A 54 13.80 8.04 -5.09
CA ASN A 54 14.78 7.81 -6.16
C ASN A 54 15.57 6.50 -6.02
N LYS A 55 15.45 5.80 -4.87
CA LYS A 55 16.18 4.55 -4.57
C LYS A 55 15.19 3.38 -4.40
N LYS A 56 14.42 3.05 -5.44
CA LYS A 56 13.32 2.08 -5.38
C LYS A 56 13.74 0.70 -4.87
N ASN A 57 14.80 0.11 -5.43
CA ASN A 57 15.27 -1.22 -5.03
C ASN A 57 15.73 -1.22 -3.56
N GLN A 58 16.37 -0.14 -3.10
CA GLN A 58 16.78 -0.01 -1.72
C GLN A 58 15.57 0.07 -0.76
N ILE A 59 14.49 0.73 -1.19
CA ILE A 59 13.24 0.78 -0.40
C ILE A 59 12.68 -0.63 -0.22
N VAL A 60 12.56 -1.40 -1.29
CA VAL A 60 12.05 -2.78 -1.25
C VAL A 60 12.90 -3.63 -0.30
N ASN A 61 14.22 -3.64 -0.47
CA ASN A 61 15.13 -4.42 0.38
C ASN A 61 15.08 -4.00 1.85
N ASN A 62 14.99 -2.70 2.13
CA ASN A 62 14.86 -2.20 3.51
C ASN A 62 13.55 -2.67 4.15
N MET A 63 12.43 -2.64 3.42
CA MET A 63 11.14 -3.10 3.95
C MET A 63 11.12 -4.61 4.17
N ILE A 64 11.71 -5.40 3.26
CA ILE A 64 11.90 -6.83 3.46
C ILE A 64 12.70 -7.10 4.73
N SER A 65 13.81 -6.38 4.92
CA SER A 65 14.65 -6.51 6.13
C SER A 65 13.90 -6.11 7.40
N MET A 66 13.00 -5.12 7.33
CA MET A 66 12.16 -4.74 8.47
C MET A 66 11.17 -5.84 8.84
N PHE A 67 10.51 -6.48 7.88
CA PHE A 67 9.63 -7.62 8.13
C PHE A 67 10.39 -8.78 8.78
N LYS A 68 11.59 -9.11 8.29
CA LYS A 68 12.43 -10.18 8.87
C LYS A 68 12.87 -9.92 10.31
N LYS A 69 12.88 -8.64 10.74
CA LYS A 69 13.29 -8.23 12.11
C LYS A 69 12.11 -8.00 13.06
N ASN A 70 10.88 -7.97 12.56
CA ASN A 70 9.71 -7.57 13.35
C ASN A 70 8.50 -8.44 12.99
N ASP A 71 8.23 -9.43 13.82
CA ASP A 71 7.13 -10.39 13.60
C ASP A 71 5.73 -9.75 13.64
N LYS A 72 5.59 -8.56 14.22
CA LYS A 72 4.31 -7.85 14.38
C LYS A 72 4.22 -6.60 13.50
N LEU A 73 4.99 -6.52 12.40
CA LEU A 73 4.99 -5.35 11.53
C LEU A 73 3.74 -5.31 10.65
N LEU A 74 2.94 -4.27 10.78
CA LEU A 74 1.85 -3.93 9.87
C LEU A 74 2.28 -2.73 9.01
N LEU A 75 2.82 -2.98 7.81
CA LEU A 75 3.29 -1.94 6.91
C LEU A 75 2.21 -1.57 5.88
N VAL A 76 1.79 -0.31 5.88
CA VAL A 76 0.87 0.25 4.87
C VAL A 76 1.67 0.80 3.70
N VAL A 77 1.38 0.30 2.51
CA VAL A 77 2.02 0.71 1.26
C VAL A 77 1.00 1.35 0.32
N PRO A 78 1.22 2.61 -0.08
CA PRO A 78 0.39 3.27 -1.08
C PRO A 78 0.72 2.71 -2.48
N VAL A 79 -0.11 1.81 -2.98
CA VAL A 79 0.15 1.03 -4.20
C VAL A 79 0.25 1.87 -5.48
N GLU A 80 -0.44 2.99 -5.55
CA GLU A 80 -0.36 3.93 -6.68
C GLU A 80 0.89 4.82 -6.61
N GLY A 81 1.40 5.07 -5.40
CA GLY A 81 2.53 5.96 -5.13
C GLY A 81 2.25 7.45 -5.40
N THR A 82 1.03 7.80 -5.76
CA THR A 82 0.54 9.16 -6.03
C THR A 82 -0.96 9.24 -5.75
N ARG A 83 -1.50 10.45 -5.57
CA ARG A 83 -2.93 10.72 -5.45
C ARG A 83 -3.56 11.20 -6.76
N ALA A 84 -2.74 11.36 -7.79
CA ALA A 84 -3.19 11.60 -9.14
C ALA A 84 -3.44 10.25 -9.84
N ARG A 85 -4.31 10.26 -10.87
CA ARG A 85 -4.54 9.09 -11.70
C ARG A 85 -3.22 8.57 -12.28
N THR A 86 -3.03 7.27 -12.20
CA THR A 86 -1.88 6.57 -12.79
C THR A 86 -2.38 5.36 -13.59
N ASP A 87 -1.70 5.05 -14.68
CA ASP A 87 -2.06 3.90 -15.52
C ASP A 87 -1.57 2.56 -14.96
N PHE A 88 -0.66 2.61 -13.98
CA PHE A 88 -0.08 1.43 -13.36
C PHE A 88 0.15 1.64 -11.87
N TRP A 89 -0.15 0.61 -11.09
CA TRP A 89 0.31 0.51 -9.72
C TRP A 89 1.82 0.29 -9.67
N LYS A 90 2.44 0.63 -8.55
CA LYS A 90 3.86 0.36 -8.29
C LYS A 90 4.00 -1.05 -7.76
N SER A 91 4.78 -1.89 -8.43
CA SER A 91 5.00 -3.30 -8.04
C SER A 91 5.75 -3.49 -6.72
N GLY A 92 6.28 -2.41 -6.12
CA GLY A 92 7.05 -2.47 -4.89
C GLY A 92 6.34 -3.19 -3.73
N PHE A 93 5.03 -3.02 -3.56
CA PHE A 93 4.27 -3.72 -2.52
C PHE A 93 4.31 -5.24 -2.71
N TYR A 94 4.16 -5.70 -3.95
CA TYR A 94 4.21 -7.11 -4.31
C TYR A 94 5.58 -7.72 -4.04
N HIS A 95 6.65 -7.04 -4.50
CA HIS A 95 8.02 -7.50 -4.26
C HIS A 95 8.39 -7.51 -2.77
N ILE A 96 7.89 -6.56 -1.97
CA ILE A 96 8.09 -6.56 -0.51
C ILE A 96 7.38 -7.77 0.10
N ALA A 97 6.11 -8.00 -0.23
CA ALA A 97 5.33 -9.12 0.31
C ALA A 97 5.99 -10.46 -0.02
N LYS A 98 6.31 -10.69 -1.31
CA LYS A 98 6.96 -11.91 -1.79
C LYS A 98 8.35 -12.11 -1.15
N GLY A 99 9.20 -11.07 -1.14
CA GLY A 99 10.55 -11.16 -0.59
C GLY A 99 10.62 -11.30 0.93
N ALA A 100 9.59 -10.85 1.64
CA ALA A 100 9.45 -11.00 3.07
C ALA A 100 8.65 -12.25 3.47
N ASN A 101 8.06 -12.96 2.52
CA ASN A 101 7.15 -14.09 2.73
C ASN A 101 6.00 -13.74 3.68
N VAL A 102 5.32 -12.61 3.40
CA VAL A 102 4.17 -12.13 4.18
C VAL A 102 2.97 -11.89 3.26
N PRO A 103 1.74 -12.14 3.71
CA PRO A 103 0.55 -11.91 2.91
C PRO A 103 0.33 -10.44 2.59
N ILE A 104 -0.35 -10.18 1.48
CA ILE A 104 -0.92 -8.88 1.15
C ILE A 104 -2.32 -8.82 1.76
N LEU A 105 -2.54 -7.88 2.67
CA LEU A 105 -3.85 -7.58 3.22
C LEU A 105 -4.45 -6.40 2.47
N PRO A 106 -5.39 -6.62 1.55
CA PRO A 106 -6.02 -5.52 0.83
C PRO A 106 -6.96 -4.77 1.78
N THR A 107 -6.93 -3.45 1.71
CA THR A 107 -7.78 -2.57 2.53
C THR A 107 -8.51 -1.57 1.65
N PHE A 108 -9.72 -1.19 2.06
CA PHE A 108 -10.53 -0.26 1.30
C PHE A 108 -11.15 0.84 2.19
N LEU A 109 -11.38 1.98 1.56
CA LEU A 109 -12.25 3.05 2.03
C LEU A 109 -13.29 3.29 0.93
N ASP A 110 -14.52 2.89 1.18
CA ASP A 110 -15.64 3.05 0.28
C ASP A 110 -16.45 4.29 0.70
N TYR A 111 -16.17 5.40 0.04
CA TYR A 111 -16.80 6.68 0.35
C TYR A 111 -18.27 6.73 -0.04
N SER A 112 -18.68 5.96 -1.03
CA SER A 112 -20.08 5.91 -1.46
C SER A 112 -20.97 5.30 -0.38
N ASN A 113 -20.50 4.26 0.29
CA ASN A 113 -21.22 3.56 1.33
C ASN A 113 -20.74 3.91 2.76
N LYS A 114 -19.81 4.87 2.90
CA LYS A 114 -19.24 5.35 4.17
C LYS A 114 -18.71 4.20 5.04
N ARG A 115 -18.00 3.27 4.44
CA ARG A 115 -17.42 2.11 5.12
C ARG A 115 -15.96 1.92 4.74
N GLY A 116 -15.22 1.26 5.61
CA GLY A 116 -13.86 0.84 5.37
C GLY A 116 -13.62 -0.53 5.97
N GLY A 117 -12.59 -1.21 5.53
CA GLY A 117 -12.31 -2.55 6.05
C GLY A 117 -11.11 -3.20 5.41
N PHE A 118 -10.99 -4.49 5.75
CA PHE A 118 -9.93 -5.38 5.28
C PHE A 118 -10.56 -6.51 4.48
N GLY A 119 -9.82 -6.97 3.46
CA GLY A 119 -10.12 -8.22 2.78
C GLY A 119 -9.46 -9.42 3.47
N LEU A 120 -9.59 -10.57 2.85
CA LEU A 120 -8.83 -11.74 3.26
C LEU A 120 -7.36 -11.56 2.84
N PRO A 121 -6.40 -12.07 3.64
CA PRO A 121 -5.00 -12.08 3.27
C PRO A 121 -4.79 -12.84 1.95
N ILE A 122 -4.00 -12.25 1.04
CA ILE A 122 -3.63 -12.85 -0.24
C ILE A 122 -2.16 -13.25 -0.13
N GLU A 123 -1.89 -14.56 -0.15
CA GLU A 123 -0.53 -15.07 -0.26
C GLU A 123 -0.01 -14.84 -1.69
N THR A 124 1.23 -14.36 -1.78
CA THR A 124 1.86 -14.19 -3.10
C THR A 124 2.33 -15.54 -3.64
N SER A 125 1.91 -15.85 -4.85
CA SER A 125 2.33 -17.05 -5.57
C SER A 125 3.50 -16.76 -6.54
N ASP A 126 3.85 -17.73 -7.37
CA ASP A 126 4.78 -17.51 -8.49
C ASP A 126 4.07 -16.97 -9.74
N ASP A 127 2.74 -16.96 -9.74
CA ASP A 127 1.89 -16.41 -10.79
C ASP A 127 1.41 -14.99 -10.44
N LEU A 128 2.13 -13.99 -10.92
CA LEU A 128 1.79 -12.58 -10.74
C LEU A 128 0.41 -12.22 -11.29
N LEU A 129 0.01 -12.81 -12.42
CA LEU A 129 -1.26 -12.50 -13.08
C LEU A 129 -2.43 -12.97 -12.23
N LEU A 130 -2.33 -14.17 -11.69
CA LEU A 130 -3.33 -14.76 -10.79
C LEU A 130 -3.45 -13.95 -9.48
N ASP A 131 -2.34 -13.55 -8.89
CA ASP A 131 -2.35 -12.76 -7.65
C ASP A 131 -2.96 -11.37 -7.89
N MET A 132 -2.61 -10.72 -9.00
CA MET A 132 -3.19 -9.43 -9.37
C MET A 132 -4.67 -9.55 -9.75
N GLN A 133 -5.12 -10.67 -10.27
CA GLN A 133 -6.55 -10.93 -10.50
C GLN A 133 -7.32 -10.95 -9.19
N LYS A 134 -6.86 -11.67 -8.17
CA LYS A 134 -7.48 -11.68 -6.82
C LYS A 134 -7.58 -10.28 -6.22
N ILE A 135 -6.52 -9.48 -6.40
CA ILE A 135 -6.50 -8.08 -5.94
C ILE A 135 -7.56 -7.26 -6.69
N ARG A 136 -7.67 -7.38 -8.01
CA ARG A 136 -8.68 -6.67 -8.81
C ARG A 136 -10.11 -7.04 -8.41
N GLU A 137 -10.38 -8.32 -8.22
CA GLU A 137 -11.69 -8.82 -7.78
C GLU A 137 -12.09 -8.24 -6.42
N PHE A 138 -11.14 -8.17 -5.50
CA PHE A 138 -11.39 -7.55 -4.20
C PHE A 138 -11.77 -6.07 -4.31
N TYR A 139 -11.05 -5.29 -5.13
CA TYR A 139 -11.29 -3.83 -5.23
C TYR A 139 -12.44 -3.44 -6.14
N ALA A 140 -12.94 -4.34 -7.00
CA ALA A 140 -13.98 -4.05 -7.99
C ALA A 140 -15.25 -3.35 -7.42
N PRO A 141 -15.76 -3.72 -6.23
CA PRO A 141 -16.97 -3.09 -5.67
C PRO A 141 -16.73 -1.77 -4.96
N PHE A 142 -15.49 -1.32 -4.76
CA PHE A 142 -15.20 -0.17 -3.92
C PHE A 142 -14.87 1.10 -4.70
N SER A 143 -15.33 2.24 -4.19
CA SER A 143 -15.11 3.55 -4.80
C SER A 143 -14.40 4.50 -3.83
N GLY A 144 -13.24 5.01 -4.24
CA GLY A 144 -12.51 6.03 -3.50
C GLY A 144 -13.21 7.38 -3.47
N LYS A 145 -12.72 8.33 -2.67
CA LYS A 145 -13.28 9.69 -2.55
C LYS A 145 -13.39 10.41 -3.89
N PHE A 146 -12.43 10.23 -4.76
CA PHE A 146 -12.39 10.82 -6.09
C PHE A 146 -12.24 9.72 -7.16
N PRO A 147 -13.35 9.08 -7.61
CA PRO A 147 -13.29 7.96 -8.54
C PRO A 147 -12.53 8.27 -9.85
N ARG A 148 -12.62 9.51 -10.34
CA ARG A 148 -11.88 9.96 -11.55
C ARG A 148 -10.36 9.92 -11.39
N LYS A 149 -9.84 9.87 -10.16
CA LYS A 149 -8.41 9.76 -9.85
C LYS A 149 -7.95 8.31 -9.70
N SER A 150 -8.87 7.36 -9.57
CA SER A 150 -8.54 5.94 -9.58
C SER A 150 -8.12 5.51 -10.98
N GLY A 151 -6.97 4.88 -11.08
CA GLY A 151 -6.47 4.26 -12.30
C GLY A 151 -6.81 2.76 -12.34
N PRO A 152 -6.47 2.08 -13.44
CA PRO A 152 -6.62 0.63 -13.53
C PRO A 152 -5.70 -0.08 -12.53
N ILE A 153 -6.21 -1.17 -11.95
CA ILE A 153 -5.45 -2.02 -11.02
C ILE A 153 -4.60 -2.99 -11.83
N LYS A 154 -3.45 -2.53 -12.28
CA LYS A 154 -2.50 -3.36 -13.04
C LYS A 154 -1.07 -2.91 -12.80
N LEU A 155 -0.13 -3.84 -12.94
CA LEU A 155 1.30 -3.60 -12.88
C LEU A 155 1.87 -3.46 -14.30
N LYS A 156 3.00 -2.78 -14.44
CA LYS A 156 3.71 -2.69 -15.74
C LYS A 156 4.19 -4.06 -16.21
N GLU A 157 4.57 -4.90 -15.30
CA GLU A 157 5.09 -6.25 -15.50
C GLU A 157 4.04 -7.17 -16.16
N GLU A 158 2.75 -6.99 -15.85
CA GLU A 158 1.65 -7.73 -16.49
C GLU A 158 1.57 -7.47 -18.01
N ALA A 159 1.87 -6.22 -18.41
CA ALA A 159 1.87 -5.86 -19.84
C ALA A 159 3.04 -6.48 -20.63
N SER A 160 4.10 -6.86 -19.93
CA SER A 160 5.27 -7.50 -20.53
C SER A 160 5.10 -9.01 -20.69
N SER A 161 4.31 -9.65 -19.82
CA SER A 161 4.02 -11.09 -19.86
C SER A 161 3.06 -11.51 -20.99
N ASN A 162 2.27 -10.57 -21.53
CA ASN A 162 1.35 -10.83 -22.66
C ASN A 162 1.99 -10.69 -24.05
N LYS A 163 3.32 -10.60 -24.13
CA LYS A 163 4.07 -10.45 -25.40
C LYS A 163 4.82 -11.73 -25.84
N ILE A 164 4.47 -12.89 -25.29
CA ILE A 164 5.02 -14.19 -25.72
C ILE A 164 3.93 -14.97 -26.43
#